data_c1d4d3e8c2418f0829746b4022303ede
#
_entry.id   c1d4d3e8c2418f0829746b4022303ede
#
_cell.length_a   1.000
_cell.length_b   1.000
_cell.length_c   1.000
_cell.angle_alpha   90.00
_cell.angle_beta   90.00
_cell.angle_gamma   90.00
#
_symmetry.space_group_name_H-M   'P 1'
#
loop_
_entity.id
_entity.type
_entity.pdbx_description
1 polymer ?
#
loop_
_entity_poly.entity_id
_entity_poly.type
_entity_poly.pdbx_seq_one_letter_code
_entity_poly.pdbx_strand_id
1 'polypeptide(L)'
;GSVAAMAQVIRYRCEQLGALDTDGATPVLDCMFSRDEPKTGTDGTLSWTVDIVNPASREDFVLGLKEITLPDGVTRPYSCWLSGNYPRALDGLTKLLSLDMRVMDPAWIGMKLRKLLNYPEPLGDFMARVPRSNKQQNWPSTVAYIARLIMHRYAMLGILDENGFPTREMGILETPRDRGQVKLTQGSLCAECGNLTVIKKDGCDFCTACGAVGSCG
;
A
#
# COMPACT_ATOMS: atom_id res chain seq x y z
N GLY A 1 13.64 -7.75 -20.47
CA GLY A 1 14.32 -6.56 -19.95
C GLY A 1 14.78 -6.78 -18.51
N SER A 2 15.55 -5.84 -17.97
CA SER A 2 16.16 -5.92 -16.62
C SER A 2 15.16 -6.18 -15.49
N VAL A 3 13.98 -5.59 -15.56
CA VAL A 3 12.91 -5.80 -14.55
C VAL A 3 12.45 -7.26 -14.53
N ALA A 4 12.29 -7.88 -15.69
CA ALA A 4 11.90 -9.29 -15.77
C ALA A 4 12.99 -10.22 -15.23
N ALA A 5 14.28 -9.89 -15.50
CA ALA A 5 15.40 -10.64 -14.96
C ALA A 5 15.48 -10.53 -13.42
N MET A 6 15.29 -9.33 -12.86
CA MET A 6 15.20 -9.12 -11.41
C MET A 6 14.06 -9.93 -10.79
N ALA A 7 12.88 -9.91 -11.40
CA ALA A 7 11.75 -10.68 -10.92
C ALA A 7 12.02 -12.19 -10.90
N GLN A 8 12.71 -12.72 -11.92
CA GLN A 8 13.13 -14.11 -11.96
C GLN A 8 14.12 -14.48 -10.85
N VAL A 9 15.10 -13.62 -10.58
CA VAL A 9 16.10 -13.84 -9.50
C VAL A 9 15.39 -13.83 -8.13
N ILE A 10 14.50 -12.88 -7.90
CA ILE A 10 13.73 -12.79 -6.65
C ILE A 10 12.86 -14.04 -6.49
N ARG A 11 12.14 -14.43 -7.54
CA ARG A 11 11.31 -15.64 -7.52
C ARG A 11 12.12 -16.88 -7.19
N TYR A 12 13.24 -17.10 -7.89
CA TYR A 12 14.14 -18.21 -7.64
C TYR A 12 14.62 -18.24 -6.18
N ARG A 13 14.97 -17.08 -5.63
CA ARG A 13 15.39 -17.02 -4.21
C ARG A 13 14.25 -17.33 -3.24
N CYS A 14 13.04 -16.83 -3.52
CA CYS A 14 11.86 -17.16 -2.71
C CYS A 14 11.53 -18.66 -2.75
N GLU A 15 11.63 -19.30 -3.92
CA GLU A 15 11.47 -20.75 -4.09
C GLU A 15 12.51 -21.52 -3.26
N GLN A 16 13.79 -21.12 -3.31
CA GLN A 16 14.84 -21.75 -2.50
C GLN A 16 14.63 -21.63 -0.98
N LEU A 17 13.97 -20.56 -0.56
CA LEU A 17 13.66 -20.33 0.87
C LEU A 17 12.34 -20.96 1.30
N GLY A 18 11.63 -21.67 0.41
CA GLY A 18 10.30 -22.22 0.68
C GLY A 18 9.22 -21.13 0.86
N ALA A 19 9.52 -19.88 0.51
CA ALA A 19 8.59 -18.76 0.70
C ALA A 19 7.42 -18.76 -0.31
N LEU A 20 7.52 -19.57 -1.36
CA LEU A 20 6.48 -19.76 -2.37
C LEU A 20 5.82 -21.15 -2.31
N ASP A 21 6.14 -21.95 -1.30
CA ASP A 21 5.47 -23.23 -1.10
C ASP A 21 4.03 -22.98 -0.65
N THR A 22 3.09 -23.41 -1.48
CA THR A 22 1.66 -23.11 -1.36
C THR A 22 0.90 -24.07 -0.45
N ASP A 23 1.53 -25.09 0.08
CA ASP A 23 0.88 -26.12 0.92
C ASP A 23 0.44 -25.62 2.31
N GLY A 24 0.69 -24.35 2.60
CA GLY A 24 0.26 -23.66 3.80
C GLY A 24 -0.16 -22.20 3.57
N ALA A 25 -0.69 -21.89 2.37
CA ALA A 25 -1.10 -20.53 2.04
C ALA A 25 -2.04 -19.97 3.10
N THR A 26 -1.59 -18.93 3.79
CA THR A 26 -2.44 -18.19 4.73
C THR A 26 -3.39 -17.30 3.93
N PRO A 27 -4.60 -17.00 4.42
CA PRO A 27 -5.55 -16.09 3.77
C PRO A 27 -4.92 -14.74 3.37
N VAL A 28 -3.91 -14.28 4.11
CA VAL A 28 -3.13 -13.07 3.81
C VAL A 28 -2.33 -13.25 2.52
N LEU A 29 -1.70 -14.41 2.32
CA LEU A 29 -0.98 -14.71 1.09
C LEU A 29 -1.93 -14.82 -0.12
N ASP A 30 -3.10 -15.42 0.06
CA ASP A 30 -4.12 -15.49 -1.00
C ASP A 30 -4.59 -14.10 -1.42
N CYS A 31 -4.77 -13.18 -0.47
CA CYS A 31 -5.08 -11.78 -0.76
C CYS A 31 -3.93 -11.05 -1.46
N MET A 32 -2.69 -11.28 -1.05
CA MET A 32 -1.50 -10.69 -1.66
C MET A 32 -1.26 -11.19 -3.09
N PHE A 33 -1.65 -12.44 -3.39
CA PHE A 33 -1.51 -13.05 -4.72
C PHE A 33 -2.79 -13.03 -5.54
N SER A 34 -3.82 -12.30 -5.12
CA SER A 34 -5.01 -12.10 -5.96
C SER A 34 -4.59 -11.51 -7.30
N ARG A 35 -4.65 -12.36 -8.34
CA ARG A 35 -4.16 -12.03 -9.70
C ARG A 35 -5.09 -11.09 -10.44
N ASP A 36 -6.37 -11.15 -10.10
CA ASP A 36 -7.39 -10.48 -10.89
C ASP A 36 -7.78 -9.14 -10.26
N GLU A 37 -7.46 -8.07 -10.97
CA GLU A 37 -8.05 -6.78 -10.68
C GLU A 37 -9.56 -6.88 -10.97
N PRO A 38 -10.44 -6.39 -10.07
CA PRO A 38 -11.86 -6.35 -10.33
C PRO A 38 -12.15 -5.67 -11.66
N LYS A 39 -12.82 -6.40 -12.58
CA LYS A 39 -13.14 -5.86 -13.90
C LYS A 39 -14.21 -4.79 -13.76
N THR A 40 -14.00 -3.69 -14.47
CA THR A 40 -15.01 -2.66 -14.65
C THR A 40 -16.01 -3.15 -15.70
N GLY A 41 -17.28 -3.23 -15.32
CA GLY A 41 -18.37 -3.52 -16.27
C GLY A 41 -18.73 -2.33 -17.15
N THR A 42 -19.75 -2.50 -17.97
CA THR A 42 -20.27 -1.43 -18.88
C THR A 42 -20.83 -0.22 -18.13
N ASP A 43 -21.22 -0.40 -16.88
CA ASP A 43 -21.70 0.68 -16.00
C ASP A 43 -20.57 1.56 -15.47
N GLY A 44 -19.33 1.18 -15.73
CA GLY A 44 -18.15 1.91 -15.30
C GLY A 44 -17.79 1.69 -13.84
N THR A 45 -16.89 2.51 -13.31
CA THR A 45 -16.52 2.55 -11.91
C THR A 45 -16.25 3.99 -11.47
N LEU A 46 -16.39 4.26 -10.18
CA LEU A 46 -15.99 5.53 -9.62
C LEU A 46 -14.48 5.66 -9.64
N SER A 47 -14.01 6.86 -9.97
CA SER A 47 -12.57 7.18 -9.94
C SER A 47 -12.38 8.55 -9.30
N TRP A 48 -11.42 8.64 -8.40
CA TRP A 48 -10.90 9.88 -7.90
C TRP A 48 -9.66 10.27 -8.70
N THR A 49 -9.60 11.49 -9.21
CA THR A 49 -8.50 11.97 -10.05
C THR A 49 -7.94 13.27 -9.52
N VAL A 50 -6.63 13.48 -9.71
CA VAL A 50 -5.93 14.72 -9.37
C VAL A 50 -4.82 14.99 -10.37
N ASP A 51 -4.65 16.25 -10.75
CA ASP A 51 -3.59 16.71 -11.63
C ASP A 51 -2.31 16.90 -10.83
N ILE A 52 -1.20 16.45 -11.39
CA ILE A 52 0.16 16.60 -10.85
C ILE A 52 0.99 17.33 -11.89
N VAL A 53 1.54 18.48 -11.50
CA VAL A 53 2.47 19.25 -12.32
C VAL A 53 3.78 19.40 -11.55
N ASN A 54 4.86 18.86 -12.11
CA ASN A 54 6.21 19.07 -11.61
C ASN A 54 7.03 19.88 -12.63
N PRO A 55 7.19 21.20 -12.41
CA PRO A 55 7.91 22.05 -13.36
C PRO A 55 9.40 21.71 -13.47
N ALA A 56 10.00 21.15 -12.42
CA ALA A 56 11.42 20.79 -12.39
C ALA A 56 11.76 19.67 -13.38
N SER A 57 10.90 18.63 -13.44
CA SER A 57 11.04 17.49 -14.35
C SER A 57 10.20 17.63 -15.63
N ARG A 58 9.41 18.71 -15.77
CA ARG A 58 8.46 18.95 -16.86
C ARG A 58 7.40 17.85 -16.97
N GLU A 59 6.99 17.31 -15.84
CA GLU A 59 5.91 16.34 -15.76
C GLU A 59 4.58 17.06 -15.62
N ASP A 60 3.57 16.57 -16.37
CA ASP A 60 2.20 17.07 -16.34
C ASP A 60 1.26 15.90 -16.64
N PHE A 61 0.61 15.39 -15.60
CA PHE A 61 -0.17 14.16 -15.70
C PHE A 61 -1.27 14.07 -14.63
N VAL A 62 -2.19 13.18 -14.85
CA VAL A 62 -3.28 12.84 -13.93
C VAL A 62 -2.91 11.58 -13.16
N LEU A 63 -3.04 11.61 -11.84
CA LEU A 63 -3.13 10.43 -10.99
C LEU A 63 -4.62 10.07 -10.84
N GLY A 64 -4.98 8.83 -11.19
CA GLY A 64 -6.31 8.30 -10.99
C GLY A 64 -6.31 7.12 -10.02
N LEU A 65 -7.32 7.07 -9.15
CA LEU A 65 -7.60 5.94 -8.27
C LEU A 65 -8.97 5.37 -8.62
N LYS A 66 -9.02 4.11 -9.03
CA LYS A 66 -10.29 3.38 -9.13
C LYS A 66 -10.73 2.95 -7.74
N GLU A 67 -12.02 3.09 -7.46
CA GLU A 67 -12.60 2.83 -6.16
C GLU A 67 -13.72 1.79 -6.25
N ILE A 68 -13.83 0.99 -5.21
CA ILE A 68 -14.87 -0.03 -5.07
C ILE A 68 -15.54 0.14 -3.71
N THR A 69 -16.87 -0.01 -3.68
CA THR A 69 -17.62 -0.09 -2.43
C THR A 69 -17.82 -1.55 -2.08
N LEU A 70 -17.33 -1.94 -0.91
CA LEU A 70 -17.45 -3.28 -0.38
C LEU A 70 -18.87 -3.55 0.14
N PRO A 71 -19.27 -4.81 0.38
CA PRO A 71 -20.59 -5.15 0.90
C PRO A 71 -20.93 -4.53 2.26
N ASP A 72 -19.92 -4.18 3.05
CA ASP A 72 -20.06 -3.47 4.33
C ASP A 72 -20.29 -1.96 4.17
N GLY A 73 -20.36 -1.46 2.92
CA GLY A 73 -20.55 -0.05 2.59
C GLY A 73 -19.27 0.79 2.59
N VAL A 74 -18.12 0.20 2.89
CA VAL A 74 -16.83 0.92 2.87
C VAL A 74 -16.33 1.08 1.44
N THR A 75 -16.14 2.32 1.01
CA THR A 75 -15.50 2.62 -0.27
C THR A 75 -14.00 2.74 -0.09
N ARG A 76 -13.22 2.06 -0.96
CA ARG A 76 -11.78 2.09 -0.93
C ARG A 76 -11.16 2.06 -2.32
N PRO A 77 -9.96 2.66 -2.51
CA PRO A 77 -9.19 2.46 -3.72
C PRO A 77 -8.74 1.00 -3.85
N TYR A 78 -8.71 0.49 -5.07
CA TYR A 78 -8.22 -0.86 -5.38
C TYR A 78 -7.23 -0.90 -6.55
N SER A 79 -7.09 0.21 -7.29
CA SER A 79 -6.13 0.35 -8.38
C SER A 79 -5.78 1.82 -8.57
N CYS A 80 -4.55 2.09 -9.02
CA CYS A 80 -4.12 3.42 -9.44
C CYS A 80 -3.51 3.37 -10.84
N TRP A 81 -3.61 4.48 -11.54
CA TRP A 81 -3.12 4.66 -12.89
C TRP A 81 -2.66 6.10 -13.13
N LEU A 82 -1.85 6.31 -14.16
CA LEU A 82 -1.36 7.63 -14.58
C LEU A 82 -1.72 7.86 -16.05
N SER A 83 -1.95 9.13 -16.39
CA SER A 83 -2.24 9.54 -17.77
C SER A 83 -1.66 10.93 -18.04
N GLY A 84 -0.86 11.08 -19.08
CA GLY A 84 -0.20 12.33 -19.44
C GLY A 84 1.29 12.17 -19.64
N ASN A 85 2.05 13.22 -19.35
CA ASN A 85 3.49 13.26 -19.48
C ASN A 85 4.17 12.94 -18.14
N TYR A 86 4.60 11.69 -17.96
CA TYR A 86 5.28 11.19 -16.76
C TYR A 86 6.38 10.16 -17.11
N PRO A 87 7.38 9.94 -16.24
CA PRO A 87 8.38 8.91 -16.42
C PRO A 87 7.76 7.52 -16.45
N ARG A 88 8.04 6.72 -17.48
CA ARG A 88 7.47 5.37 -17.64
C ARG A 88 7.79 4.41 -16.50
N ALA A 89 8.83 4.67 -15.73
CA ALA A 89 9.13 3.89 -14.52
C ALA A 89 8.00 3.94 -13.50
N LEU A 90 7.20 5.02 -13.46
CA LEU A 90 6.05 5.14 -12.56
C LEU A 90 4.92 4.14 -12.88
N ASP A 91 4.85 3.60 -14.11
CA ASP A 91 3.92 2.51 -14.43
C ASP A 91 4.19 1.26 -13.57
N GLY A 92 5.45 0.98 -13.26
CA GLY A 92 5.82 -0.10 -12.35
C GLY A 92 5.36 0.18 -10.92
N LEU A 93 5.54 1.41 -10.44
CA LEU A 93 5.10 1.83 -9.12
C LEU A 93 3.57 1.71 -8.98
N THR A 94 2.80 2.20 -9.95
CA THR A 94 1.33 2.14 -9.89
C THR A 94 0.80 0.72 -9.92
N LYS A 95 1.45 -0.20 -10.64
CA LYS A 95 1.10 -1.62 -10.63
C LYS A 95 1.32 -2.26 -9.26
N LEU A 96 2.47 -1.99 -8.63
CA LEU A 96 2.76 -2.49 -7.28
C LEU A 96 1.79 -1.91 -6.25
N LEU A 97 1.55 -0.61 -6.28
CA LEU A 97 0.59 0.03 -5.37
C LEU A 97 -0.83 -0.49 -5.57
N SER A 98 -1.24 -0.79 -6.82
CA SER A 98 -2.54 -1.39 -7.10
C SER A 98 -2.70 -2.78 -6.48
N LEU A 99 -1.63 -3.58 -6.44
CA LEU A 99 -1.64 -4.87 -5.73
C LEU A 99 -1.74 -4.65 -4.21
N ASP A 100 -0.96 -3.72 -3.67
CA ASP A 100 -0.99 -3.39 -2.24
C ASP A 100 -2.35 -2.83 -1.79
N MET A 101 -3.05 -2.07 -2.65
CA MET A 101 -4.40 -1.55 -2.38
C MET A 101 -5.46 -2.64 -2.23
N ARG A 102 -5.24 -3.82 -2.85
CA ARG A 102 -6.18 -4.96 -2.78
C ARG A 102 -6.02 -5.77 -1.50
N VAL A 103 -4.91 -5.60 -0.78
CA VAL A 103 -4.77 -6.19 0.55
C VAL A 103 -5.81 -5.57 1.48
N MET A 104 -6.61 -6.40 2.14
CA MET A 104 -7.74 -5.94 2.94
C MET A 104 -7.31 -5.10 4.14
N ASP A 105 -6.20 -5.44 4.80
CA ASP A 105 -5.65 -4.65 5.89
C ASP A 105 -5.07 -3.33 5.37
N PRO A 106 -5.67 -2.17 5.69
CA PRO A 106 -5.20 -0.87 5.22
C PRO A 106 -3.84 -0.47 5.81
N ALA A 107 -3.41 -1.09 6.89
CA ALA A 107 -2.09 -0.88 7.46
C ALA A 107 -0.99 -1.24 6.46
N TRP A 108 -1.24 -2.22 5.58
CA TRP A 108 -0.30 -2.64 4.55
C TRP A 108 0.00 -1.51 3.56
N ILE A 109 -1.02 -0.94 2.92
CA ILE A 109 -0.83 0.18 1.99
C ILE A 109 -0.33 1.42 2.72
N GLY A 110 -0.80 1.70 3.93
CA GLY A 110 -0.34 2.82 4.75
C GLY A 110 1.16 2.76 5.02
N MET A 111 1.69 1.58 5.36
CA MET A 111 3.12 1.36 5.56
C MET A 111 3.92 1.66 4.28
N LYS A 112 3.47 1.18 3.12
CA LYS A 112 4.13 1.43 1.82
C LYS A 112 4.17 2.92 1.50
N LEU A 113 3.04 3.60 1.63
CA LEU A 113 2.94 5.03 1.35
C LEU A 113 3.86 5.86 2.27
N ARG A 114 3.91 5.55 3.57
CA ARG A 114 4.83 6.24 4.50
C ARG A 114 6.30 6.08 4.10
N LYS A 115 6.70 4.91 3.61
CA LYS A 115 8.09 4.68 3.13
C LYS A 115 8.40 5.51 1.88
N LEU A 116 7.42 5.80 1.03
CA LEU A 116 7.60 6.59 -0.17
C LEU A 116 7.64 8.10 0.07
N LEU A 117 7.13 8.62 1.21
CA LEU A 117 7.07 10.05 1.49
C LEU A 117 8.43 10.76 1.48
N ASN A 118 9.49 10.04 1.82
CA ASN A 118 10.86 10.57 1.88
C ASN A 118 11.73 10.04 0.72
N TYR A 119 11.12 9.50 -0.33
CA TYR A 119 11.86 9.02 -1.50
C TYR A 119 12.41 10.20 -2.30
N PRO A 120 13.74 10.40 -2.37
CA PRO A 120 14.33 11.51 -3.10
C PRO A 120 14.57 11.11 -4.56
N GLU A 121 14.46 12.10 -5.45
CA GLU A 121 14.90 11.99 -6.84
C GLU A 121 15.96 13.07 -7.12
N PRO A 122 17.06 12.75 -7.80
CA PRO A 122 18.04 13.77 -8.18
C PRO A 122 17.37 14.87 -9.01
N LEU A 123 17.46 16.12 -8.57
CA LEU A 123 16.81 17.28 -9.20
C LEU A 123 15.30 17.16 -9.38
N GLY A 124 14.65 16.31 -8.61
CA GLY A 124 13.20 16.05 -8.71
C GLY A 124 12.35 16.78 -7.67
N ASP A 125 12.97 17.55 -6.76
CA ASP A 125 12.24 18.30 -5.75
C ASP A 125 11.49 19.49 -6.36
N PHE A 126 10.27 19.73 -5.88
CA PHE A 126 9.40 20.78 -6.40
C PHE A 126 8.38 21.26 -5.37
N MET A 127 7.90 22.48 -5.57
CA MET A 127 6.85 23.06 -4.74
C MET A 127 5.47 22.62 -5.24
N ALA A 128 4.69 22.00 -4.36
CA ALA A 128 3.29 21.67 -4.63
C ALA A 128 2.42 21.85 -3.39
N ARG A 129 1.09 21.91 -3.61
CA ARG A 129 0.14 22.09 -2.52
C ARG A 129 0.12 20.90 -1.57
N VAL A 130 0.06 21.21 -0.28
CA VAL A 130 -0.27 20.19 0.74
C VAL A 130 -1.78 19.91 0.64
N PRO A 131 -2.22 18.67 0.52
CA PRO A 131 -3.63 18.32 0.51
C PRO A 131 -4.39 18.95 1.69
N ARG A 132 -5.63 19.39 1.45
CA ARG A 132 -6.49 20.12 2.41
C ARG A 132 -5.93 21.46 2.91
N SER A 133 -4.90 21.97 2.31
CA SER A 133 -4.28 23.24 2.73
C SER A 133 -4.04 24.14 1.52
N ASN A 134 -4.08 25.45 1.74
CA ASN A 134 -3.60 26.41 0.76
C ASN A 134 -2.08 26.61 0.82
N LYS A 135 -1.41 25.89 1.72
CA LYS A 135 0.05 25.94 1.86
C LYS A 135 0.72 25.16 0.76
N GLN A 136 1.87 25.64 0.31
CA GLN A 136 2.79 24.91 -0.54
C GLN A 136 3.94 24.37 0.31
N GLN A 137 4.46 23.23 -0.11
CA GLN A 137 5.59 22.57 0.52
C GLN A 137 6.53 22.06 -0.56
N ASN A 138 7.83 22.03 -0.27
CA ASN A 138 8.79 21.36 -1.13
C ASN A 138 8.70 19.84 -0.92
N TRP A 139 8.48 19.11 -2.01
CA TRP A 139 8.40 17.66 -2.04
C TRP A 139 9.69 17.10 -2.60
N PRO A 140 10.26 16.02 -2.02
CA PRO A 140 11.57 15.50 -2.44
C PRO A 140 11.52 14.79 -3.80
N SER A 141 10.33 14.43 -4.29
CA SER A 141 10.12 13.79 -5.59
C SER A 141 8.65 13.74 -5.97
N THR A 142 8.39 13.46 -7.25
CA THR A 142 7.05 13.14 -7.77
C THR A 142 6.48 11.88 -7.09
N VAL A 143 7.31 10.87 -6.82
CA VAL A 143 6.92 9.66 -6.09
C VAL A 143 6.41 9.98 -4.68
N ALA A 144 7.12 10.84 -3.95
CA ALA A 144 6.71 11.24 -2.61
C ALA A 144 5.38 12.01 -2.63
N TYR A 145 5.18 12.86 -3.63
CA TYR A 145 3.94 13.59 -3.79
C TYR A 145 2.76 12.68 -4.15
N ILE A 146 2.94 11.73 -5.08
CA ILE A 146 1.95 10.69 -5.39
C ILE A 146 1.56 9.93 -4.13
N ALA A 147 2.53 9.48 -3.33
CA ALA A 147 2.27 8.77 -2.08
C ALA A 147 1.44 9.61 -1.11
N ARG A 148 1.74 10.90 -0.98
CA ARG A 148 0.97 11.82 -0.14
C ARG A 148 -0.47 12.00 -0.63
N LEU A 149 -0.68 12.15 -1.93
CA LEU A 149 -2.02 12.29 -2.52
C LEU A 149 -2.87 11.03 -2.31
N ILE A 150 -2.29 9.84 -2.52
CA ILE A 150 -2.97 8.57 -2.26
C ILE A 150 -3.33 8.46 -0.78
N MET A 151 -2.40 8.75 0.11
CA MET A 151 -2.63 8.73 1.57
C MET A 151 -3.76 9.67 1.97
N HIS A 152 -3.77 10.88 1.38
CA HIS A 152 -4.85 11.84 1.59
C HIS A 152 -6.21 11.29 1.13
N ARG A 153 -6.28 10.61 -0.02
CA ARG A 153 -7.53 10.00 -0.47
C ARG A 153 -8.03 8.92 0.50
N TYR A 154 -7.14 8.08 1.01
CA TYR A 154 -7.50 7.12 2.06
C TYR A 154 -7.99 7.80 3.34
N ALA A 155 -7.42 8.95 3.69
CA ALA A 155 -7.87 9.74 4.84
C ALA A 155 -9.25 10.36 4.61
N MET A 156 -9.53 10.86 3.40
CA MET A 156 -10.87 11.35 3.03
C MET A 156 -11.94 10.25 3.12
N LEU A 157 -11.57 9.00 2.86
CA LEU A 157 -12.46 7.85 2.96
C LEU A 157 -12.55 7.28 4.39
N GLY A 158 -11.81 7.85 5.34
CA GLY A 158 -11.82 7.42 6.73
C GLY A 158 -11.16 6.06 6.99
N ILE A 159 -10.29 5.61 6.09
CA ILE A 159 -9.58 4.32 6.17
C ILE A 159 -8.24 4.47 6.87
N LEU A 160 -7.48 5.51 6.48
CA LEU A 160 -6.23 5.93 7.13
C LEU A 160 -6.40 7.31 7.73
N ASP A 161 -5.52 7.70 8.63
CA ASP A 161 -5.33 9.10 9.00
C ASP A 161 -4.40 9.82 7.99
N GLU A 162 -4.21 11.14 8.16
CA GLU A 162 -3.32 11.93 7.29
C GLU A 162 -1.83 11.55 7.44
N ASN A 163 -1.47 10.77 8.44
CA ASN A 163 -0.14 10.23 8.64
C ASN A 163 0.02 8.82 8.06
N GLY A 164 -1.05 8.25 7.49
CA GLY A 164 -1.06 6.93 6.87
C GLY A 164 -1.18 5.78 7.85
N PHE A 165 -1.74 6.01 9.04
CA PHE A 165 -2.07 4.96 9.98
C PHE A 165 -3.55 4.61 9.89
N PRO A 166 -3.93 3.32 10.09
CA PRO A 166 -5.32 2.89 10.10
C PRO A 166 -6.14 3.65 11.15
N THR A 167 -7.33 4.10 10.77
CA THR A 167 -8.26 4.79 11.68
C THR A 167 -9.10 3.83 12.52
N ARG A 168 -9.18 2.57 12.09
CA ARG A 168 -9.89 1.49 12.77
C ARG A 168 -8.99 0.28 12.86
N GLU A 169 -9.09 -0.46 13.95
CA GLU A 169 -8.57 -1.82 14.01
C GLU A 169 -9.37 -2.66 13.01
N MET A 170 -8.73 -3.00 11.91
CA MET A 170 -9.29 -4.00 11.00
C MET A 170 -8.81 -5.35 11.54
N GLY A 171 -9.70 -6.05 12.22
CA GLY A 171 -9.48 -7.45 12.54
C GLY A 171 -9.12 -8.22 11.27
N ILE A 172 -8.32 -9.27 11.40
CA ILE A 172 -8.11 -10.24 10.32
C ILE A 172 -9.49 -10.72 9.91
N LEU A 173 -9.87 -10.55 8.64
CA LEU A 173 -11.12 -11.07 8.12
C LEU A 173 -11.12 -12.58 8.35
N GLU A 174 -11.89 -13.01 9.32
CA GLU A 174 -12.22 -14.42 9.47
C GLU A 174 -13.01 -14.83 8.21
N THR A 175 -12.34 -15.55 7.32
CA THR A 175 -13.11 -16.39 6.40
C THR A 175 -13.86 -17.39 7.25
N PRO A 176 -15.19 -17.57 7.08
CA PRO A 176 -15.92 -18.61 7.81
C PRO A 176 -15.42 -19.97 7.34
N ARG A 177 -14.35 -20.44 7.93
CA ARG A 177 -13.94 -21.83 7.92
C ARG A 177 -14.37 -22.40 9.27
N ASP A 178 -15.40 -23.19 9.20
CA ASP A 178 -15.80 -24.17 10.20
C ASP A 178 -14.58 -25.03 10.57
N ARG A 179 -13.76 -24.56 11.50
CA ARG A 179 -12.76 -25.39 12.25
C ARG A 179 -12.08 -24.55 13.33
N GLY A 180 -12.45 -24.86 14.57
CA GLY A 180 -11.60 -24.71 15.76
C GLY A 180 -11.14 -23.29 16.06
N GLN A 181 -11.62 -22.74 17.16
CA GLN A 181 -11.25 -21.45 17.72
C GLN A 181 -9.74 -21.21 17.68
N VAL A 182 -9.27 -20.44 16.70
CA VAL A 182 -7.96 -19.79 16.78
C VAL A 182 -8.13 -18.59 17.69
N LYS A 183 -7.59 -18.62 18.90
CA LYS A 183 -7.45 -17.45 19.75
C LYS A 183 -6.52 -16.49 19.02
N LEU A 184 -7.10 -15.42 18.47
CA LEU A 184 -6.32 -14.27 17.95
C LEU A 184 -5.67 -13.59 19.17
N THR A 185 -4.37 -13.69 19.26
CA THR A 185 -3.59 -12.88 20.19
C THR A 185 -3.48 -11.48 19.57
N GLN A 186 -4.19 -10.51 20.17
CA GLN A 186 -3.96 -9.09 19.84
C GLN A 186 -2.50 -8.77 20.16
N GLY A 187 -1.75 -8.34 19.15
CA GLY A 187 -0.39 -7.86 19.31
C GLY A 187 -0.37 -6.42 19.84
N SER A 188 0.77 -5.99 20.37
CA SER A 188 1.00 -4.59 20.72
C SER A 188 1.34 -3.76 19.47
N LEU A 189 1.26 -2.42 19.61
CA LEU A 189 1.52 -1.48 18.53
C LEU A 189 3.01 -1.56 18.11
N CYS A 190 3.26 -1.71 16.81
CA CYS A 190 4.60 -1.64 16.26
C CYS A 190 5.03 -0.19 16.04
N ALA A 191 6.16 0.21 16.60
CA ALA A 191 6.71 1.56 16.44
C ALA A 191 7.15 1.85 14.98
N GLU A 192 7.53 0.82 14.21
CA GLU A 192 8.02 0.96 12.84
C GLU A 192 6.89 1.08 11.81
N CYS A 193 5.86 0.26 11.92
CA CYS A 193 4.80 0.21 10.91
C CYS A 193 3.43 0.67 11.42
N GLY A 194 3.26 0.90 12.74
CA GLY A 194 2.02 1.36 13.34
C GLY A 194 0.91 0.30 13.41
N ASN A 195 1.22 -0.97 13.16
CA ASN A 195 0.25 -2.06 13.23
C ASN A 195 0.22 -2.70 14.61
N LEU A 196 -0.94 -3.16 15.05
CA LEU A 196 -1.13 -3.93 16.28
C LEU A 196 -0.78 -5.41 16.08
N THR A 197 0.45 -5.67 15.63
CA THR A 197 0.91 -7.01 15.20
C THR A 197 2.22 -7.44 15.85
N VAL A 198 2.65 -6.76 16.91
CA VAL A 198 3.84 -7.16 17.67
C VAL A 198 3.46 -8.26 18.64
N ILE A 199 4.10 -9.43 18.49
CA ILE A 199 3.97 -10.59 19.37
C ILE A 199 5.32 -10.90 20.04
N LYS A 200 5.28 -11.58 21.19
CA LYS A 200 6.49 -12.18 21.77
C LYS A 200 6.84 -13.44 21.01
N LYS A 201 8.02 -13.46 20.39
CA LYS A 201 8.59 -14.64 19.73
C LYS A 201 10.01 -14.84 20.23
N ASP A 202 10.29 -16.02 20.77
CA ASP A 202 11.62 -16.39 21.30
C ASP A 202 12.19 -15.37 22.32
N GLY A 203 11.29 -14.75 23.12
CA GLY A 203 11.65 -13.75 24.12
C GLY A 203 11.79 -12.32 23.59
N CYS A 204 11.71 -12.10 22.29
CA CYS A 204 11.79 -10.78 21.68
C CYS A 204 10.43 -10.31 21.15
N ASP A 205 10.24 -8.98 21.11
CA ASP A 205 9.10 -8.39 20.43
C ASP A 205 9.31 -8.49 18.91
N PHE A 206 8.42 -9.17 18.22
CA PHE A 206 8.48 -9.37 16.77
C PHE A 206 7.19 -8.86 16.10
N CYS A 207 7.33 -7.96 15.15
CA CYS A 207 6.21 -7.49 14.36
C CYS A 207 5.95 -8.42 13.18
N THR A 208 4.79 -9.07 13.14
CA THR A 208 4.41 -9.99 12.05
C THR A 208 4.08 -9.29 10.74
N ALA A 209 3.82 -7.96 10.77
CA ALA A 209 3.47 -7.20 9.59
C ALA A 209 4.70 -6.66 8.83
N CYS A 210 5.72 -6.14 9.54
CA CYS A 210 6.89 -5.53 8.90
C CYS A 210 8.21 -6.25 9.19
N GLY A 211 8.20 -7.27 10.06
CA GLY A 211 9.40 -8.02 10.45
C GLY A 211 10.31 -7.29 11.44
N ALA A 212 9.92 -6.12 11.95
CA ALA A 212 10.72 -5.41 12.93
C ALA A 212 10.87 -6.23 14.22
N VAL A 213 12.09 -6.25 14.77
CA VAL A 213 12.41 -6.89 16.05
C VAL A 213 12.62 -5.77 17.07
N GLY A 214 11.83 -5.82 18.14
CA GLY A 214 11.92 -4.88 19.26
C GLY A 214 12.77 -5.41 20.40
N SER A 215 12.43 -5.02 21.63
CA SER A 215 13.19 -5.41 22.81
C SER A 215 13.15 -6.92 23.07
N CYS A 216 14.31 -7.49 23.35
CA CYS A 216 14.48 -8.85 23.85
C CYS A 216 14.72 -8.80 25.36
N GLY A 217 13.88 -9.47 26.14
CA GLY A 217 14.01 -9.51 27.58
C GLY A 217 13.23 -10.67 28.16
#